data_b3df636f1732fbda1235472161c29a82
#
_entry.id   b3df636f1732fbda1235472161c29a82
#
_cell.length_a   1.000
_cell.length_b   1.000
_cell.length_c   1.000
_cell.angle_alpha   90.00
_cell.angle_beta   90.00
_cell.angle_gamma   90.00
#
_symmetry.space_group_name_H-M   'P 1'
#
loop_
_entity.id
_entity.type
_entity.pdbx_description
1 polymer ?
#
loop_
_entity_poly.entity_id
_entity_poly.type
_entity_poly.pdbx_seq_one_letter_code
_entity_poly.pdbx_strand_id
1 'polypeptide(L)'
;MKIKKFFFATICCATLTAFADNFTGLWTTIDDETKEQKSVVQIYKHENMYFGRIIHLFKNPDATAKLPNNPKILGLDIIWNMKQAKEKLNGGKILDPKKGSVYSCEMWRDGENLIVRGKIAFLGRNQTWIPYKGDEVSAQESLTPSIPEK
;
A
#
# COMPACT_ATOMS: atom_id res chain seq x y z
N MET A 1 -53.77 34.55 24.80
CA MET A 1 -53.39 33.64 23.67
C MET A 1 -51.89 33.43 23.70
N LYS A 2 -51.44 32.29 24.17
CA LYS A 2 -49.98 31.98 24.28
C LYS A 2 -49.53 31.31 23.01
N ILE A 3 -48.65 31.97 22.23
CA ILE A 3 -48.02 31.40 21.04
C ILE A 3 -46.81 30.59 21.49
N LYS A 4 -46.91 29.27 21.38
CA LYS A 4 -45.74 28.37 21.57
C LYS A 4 -44.84 28.47 20.34
N LYS A 5 -43.69 29.09 20.51
CA LYS A 5 -42.61 29.04 19.48
C LYS A 5 -42.02 27.65 19.48
N PHE A 6 -42.30 26.87 18.42
CA PHE A 6 -41.56 25.63 18.12
C PHE A 6 -40.20 25.99 17.55
N PHE A 7 -39.14 25.74 18.29
CA PHE A 7 -37.78 25.77 17.78
C PHE A 7 -37.54 24.47 17.03
N PHE A 8 -37.51 24.54 15.71
CA PHE A 8 -37.00 23.45 14.87
C PHE A 8 -35.48 23.50 14.93
N ALA A 9 -34.87 22.62 15.72
CA ALA A 9 -33.44 22.38 15.68
C ALA A 9 -33.14 21.54 14.42
N THR A 10 -32.63 22.18 13.38
CA THR A 10 -32.11 21.49 12.20
C THR A 10 -30.82 20.81 12.60
N ILE A 11 -30.90 19.51 12.88
CA ILE A 11 -29.71 18.67 13.06
C ILE A 11 -29.06 18.49 11.68
N CYS A 12 -28.02 19.28 11.43
CA CYS A 12 -27.16 19.10 10.27
C CYS A 12 -26.37 17.80 10.49
N CYS A 13 -26.90 16.69 9.98
CA CYS A 13 -26.20 15.41 9.96
C CYS A 13 -25.07 15.52 8.93
N ALA A 14 -23.87 15.91 9.38
CA ALA A 14 -22.68 15.82 8.56
C ALA A 14 -22.42 14.33 8.30
N THR A 15 -22.83 13.84 7.13
CA THR A 15 -22.45 12.52 6.65
C THR A 15 -20.93 12.56 6.39
N LEU A 16 -20.15 12.07 7.34
CA LEU A 16 -18.78 11.66 7.05
C LEU A 16 -18.88 10.56 6.00
N THR A 17 -18.61 10.90 4.75
CA THR A 17 -18.30 9.91 3.73
C THR A 17 -16.98 9.27 4.10
N ALA A 18 -17.02 8.18 4.85
CA ALA A 18 -15.88 7.31 5.01
C ALA A 18 -15.57 6.75 3.61
N PHE A 19 -14.51 7.24 2.98
CA PHE A 19 -13.98 6.59 1.79
C PHE A 19 -13.62 5.16 2.17
N ALA A 20 -14.26 4.19 1.52
CA ALA A 20 -13.91 2.80 1.72
C ALA A 20 -12.42 2.62 1.44
N ASP A 21 -11.73 1.96 2.34
CA ASP A 21 -10.32 1.64 2.16
C ASP A 21 -10.18 0.57 1.07
N ASN A 22 -9.85 1.01 -0.13
CA ASN A 22 -9.74 0.15 -1.31
C ASN A 22 -8.30 -0.34 -1.56
N PHE A 23 -7.34 0.00 -0.68
CA PHE A 23 -5.92 -0.28 -0.89
C PHE A 23 -5.37 -1.36 0.02
N THR A 24 -5.84 -1.43 1.27
CA THR A 24 -5.37 -2.44 2.22
C THR A 24 -5.72 -3.85 1.76
N GLY A 25 -4.87 -4.80 2.10
CA GLY A 25 -5.03 -6.20 1.77
C GLY A 25 -3.76 -6.84 1.23
N LEU A 26 -3.92 -8.03 0.67
CA LEU A 26 -2.83 -8.84 0.14
C LEU A 26 -2.77 -8.74 -1.38
N TRP A 27 -1.61 -8.38 -1.88
CA TRP A 27 -1.37 -8.15 -3.28
C TRP A 27 -0.22 -9.01 -3.79
N THR A 28 -0.45 -9.76 -4.87
CA THR A 28 0.59 -10.51 -5.57
C THR A 28 1.32 -9.58 -6.54
N THR A 29 2.62 -9.49 -6.40
CA THR A 29 3.48 -8.78 -7.36
C THR A 29 3.91 -9.72 -8.48
N ILE A 30 3.94 -9.19 -9.70
CA ILE A 30 4.32 -9.94 -10.89
C ILE A 30 5.67 -9.44 -11.39
N ASP A 31 6.55 -10.35 -11.72
CA ASP A 31 7.82 -10.01 -12.38
C ASP A 31 7.55 -9.53 -13.80
N ASP A 32 8.06 -8.35 -14.16
CA ASP A 32 7.76 -7.71 -15.44
C ASP A 32 8.41 -8.44 -16.64
N GLU A 33 9.49 -9.16 -16.40
CA GLU A 33 10.24 -9.87 -17.45
C GLU A 33 9.70 -11.29 -17.65
N THR A 34 9.57 -12.03 -16.55
CA THR A 34 9.19 -13.45 -16.59
C THR A 34 7.68 -13.66 -16.52
N LYS A 35 6.91 -12.63 -16.12
CA LYS A 35 5.45 -12.70 -15.86
C LYS A 35 5.05 -13.68 -14.75
N GLU A 36 6.01 -14.14 -13.96
CA GLU A 36 5.77 -15.02 -12.83
C GLU A 36 5.40 -14.25 -11.55
N GLN A 37 4.69 -14.91 -10.65
CA GLN A 37 4.42 -14.39 -9.32
C GLN A 37 5.73 -14.31 -8.53
N LYS A 38 5.99 -13.14 -7.95
CA LYS A 38 7.25 -12.83 -7.27
C LYS A 38 7.11 -12.82 -5.76
N SER A 39 6.13 -12.08 -5.25
CA SER A 39 5.91 -11.92 -3.81
C SER A 39 4.46 -11.60 -3.50
N VAL A 40 4.09 -11.75 -2.24
CA VAL A 40 2.87 -11.17 -1.69
C VAL A 40 3.25 -9.99 -0.82
N VAL A 41 2.68 -8.84 -1.12
CA VAL A 41 2.81 -7.61 -0.34
C VAL A 41 1.51 -7.32 0.38
N GLN A 42 1.59 -7.14 1.69
CA GLN A 42 0.48 -6.63 2.47
C GLN A 42 0.52 -5.11 2.49
N ILE A 43 -0.50 -4.47 1.91
CA ILE A 43 -0.74 -3.04 2.11
C ILE A 43 -1.53 -2.88 3.40
N TYR A 44 -1.02 -2.08 4.31
CA TYR A 44 -1.64 -1.82 5.60
C TYR A 44 -1.61 -0.33 5.94
N LYS A 45 -2.50 0.07 6.83
CA LYS A 45 -2.60 1.45 7.29
C LYS A 45 -2.05 1.58 8.71
N HIS A 46 -1.26 2.61 8.93
CA HIS A 46 -0.76 2.99 10.25
C HIS A 46 -0.78 4.52 10.35
N GLU A 47 -1.43 5.07 11.39
CA GLU A 47 -1.54 6.52 11.63
C GLU A 47 -1.96 7.35 10.41
N ASN A 48 -2.97 6.97 9.68
CA ASN A 48 -3.45 7.66 8.47
C ASN A 48 -2.51 7.62 7.24
N MET A 49 -1.43 6.85 7.29
CA MET A 49 -0.56 6.57 6.15
C MET A 49 -0.60 5.10 5.78
N TYR A 50 -0.25 4.79 4.53
CA TYR A 50 -0.21 3.42 4.02
C TYR A 50 1.23 2.98 3.82
N PHE A 51 1.45 1.70 4.09
CA PHE A 51 2.72 1.00 4.01
C PHE A 51 2.53 -0.32 3.28
N GLY A 52 3.60 -0.90 2.78
CA GLY A 52 3.56 -2.18 2.09
C GLY A 52 4.72 -3.09 2.50
N ARG A 53 4.40 -4.20 3.15
CA ARG A 53 5.37 -5.21 3.62
C ARG A 53 5.33 -6.45 2.77
N ILE A 54 6.51 -6.94 2.36
CA ILE A 54 6.62 -8.25 1.75
C ILE A 54 6.43 -9.31 2.83
N ILE A 55 5.37 -10.10 2.71
CA ILE A 55 5.04 -11.15 3.67
C ILE A 55 5.22 -12.56 3.13
N HIS A 56 5.48 -12.70 1.83
CA HIS A 56 5.77 -13.97 1.17
C HIS A 56 6.63 -13.77 -0.08
N LEU A 57 7.51 -14.71 -0.34
CA LEU A 57 8.29 -14.82 -1.57
C LEU A 57 8.03 -16.18 -2.20
N PHE A 58 7.57 -16.21 -3.45
CA PHE A 58 7.29 -17.48 -4.16
C PHE A 58 8.57 -18.25 -4.51
N LYS A 59 9.68 -17.55 -4.64
CA LYS A 59 11.00 -18.13 -4.89
C LYS A 59 12.02 -17.52 -3.93
N ASN A 60 12.98 -18.31 -3.49
CA ASN A 60 14.11 -17.91 -2.64
C ASN A 60 13.69 -17.08 -1.40
N PRO A 61 13.09 -17.72 -0.38
CA PRO A 61 12.64 -17.02 0.83
C PRO A 61 13.78 -16.39 1.65
N ASP A 62 15.01 -16.79 1.41
CA ASP A 62 16.21 -16.25 2.06
C ASP A 62 16.88 -15.11 1.28
N ALA A 63 16.27 -14.64 0.20
CA ALA A 63 16.78 -13.52 -0.58
C ALA A 63 17.00 -12.28 0.29
N THR A 64 18.12 -11.59 0.06
CA THR A 64 18.48 -10.34 0.75
C THR A 64 18.35 -9.14 -0.16
N ALA A 65 18.06 -7.99 0.42
CA ALA A 65 18.01 -6.71 -0.28
C ALA A 65 19.43 -6.12 -0.42
N LYS A 66 19.65 -5.39 -1.50
CA LYS A 66 20.88 -4.64 -1.74
C LYS A 66 20.86 -3.32 -0.95
N LEU A 67 20.93 -3.45 0.36
CA LEU A 67 20.92 -2.37 1.34
C LEU A 67 22.06 -2.59 2.34
N PRO A 68 22.41 -1.59 3.18
CA PRO A 68 23.32 -1.81 4.31
C PRO A 68 22.89 -3.03 5.13
N ASN A 69 23.85 -3.84 5.53
CA ASN A 69 23.66 -5.11 6.26
C ASN A 69 22.85 -6.19 5.53
N ASN A 70 22.55 -6.03 4.24
CA ASN A 70 21.84 -7.01 3.41
C ASN A 70 20.63 -7.66 4.13
N PRO A 71 19.64 -6.89 4.56
CA PRO A 71 18.50 -7.45 5.27
C PRO A 71 17.71 -8.41 4.39
N LYS A 72 17.03 -9.39 5.02
CA LYS A 72 16.11 -10.27 4.29
C LYS A 72 15.02 -9.46 3.61
N ILE A 73 14.66 -9.82 2.39
CA ILE A 73 13.55 -9.20 1.65
C ILE A 73 12.21 -9.55 2.31
N LEU A 74 12.07 -10.78 2.78
CA LEU A 74 10.89 -11.20 3.53
C LEU A 74 10.78 -10.42 4.86
N GLY A 75 9.64 -9.77 5.07
CA GLY A 75 9.40 -8.91 6.23
C GLY A 75 9.78 -7.43 6.04
N LEU A 76 10.31 -7.07 4.87
CA LEU A 76 10.74 -5.70 4.58
C LEU A 76 9.55 -4.82 4.16
N ASP A 77 9.45 -3.64 4.74
CA ASP A 77 8.56 -2.60 4.22
C ASP A 77 9.18 -1.98 2.96
N ILE A 78 8.59 -2.28 1.81
CA ILE A 78 9.06 -1.75 0.52
C ILE A 78 8.28 -0.52 0.07
N ILE A 79 7.15 -0.24 0.70
CA ILE A 79 6.35 0.97 0.46
C ILE A 79 6.12 1.64 1.81
N TRP A 80 6.28 2.96 1.86
CA TRP A 80 6.05 3.73 3.08
C TRP A 80 5.57 5.15 2.83
N ASN A 81 4.92 5.70 3.85
CA ASN A 81 4.44 7.08 3.94
C ASN A 81 3.50 7.49 2.80
N MET A 82 2.72 6.56 2.27
CA MET A 82 1.72 6.89 1.25
C MET A 82 0.52 7.59 1.89
N LYS A 83 0.05 8.66 1.26
CA LYS A 83 -1.11 9.43 1.72
C LYS A 83 -2.24 9.31 0.72
N GLN A 84 -3.46 9.17 1.23
CA GLN A 84 -4.64 9.16 0.38
C GLN A 84 -4.99 10.56 -0.09
N ALA A 85 -5.11 10.72 -1.40
CA ALA A 85 -5.57 11.92 -2.07
C ALA A 85 -6.64 11.52 -3.09
N LYS A 86 -7.90 11.73 -2.74
CA LYS A 86 -9.06 11.27 -3.52
C LYS A 86 -9.00 9.74 -3.72
N GLU A 87 -8.95 9.28 -4.96
CA GLU A 87 -8.96 7.86 -5.34
C GLU A 87 -7.55 7.25 -5.51
N LYS A 88 -6.51 7.97 -5.10
CA LYS A 88 -5.12 7.54 -5.21
C LYS A 88 -4.39 7.60 -3.89
N LEU A 89 -3.30 6.84 -3.80
CA LEU A 89 -2.27 7.04 -2.80
C LEU A 89 -1.06 7.69 -3.48
N ASN A 90 -0.46 8.69 -2.85
CA ASN A 90 0.72 9.37 -3.35
C ASN A 90 1.62 9.90 -2.23
N GLY A 91 2.70 10.59 -2.60
CA GLY A 91 3.61 11.27 -1.66
C GLY A 91 4.54 10.36 -0.88
N GLY A 92 4.43 9.05 -1.04
CA GLY A 92 5.31 8.08 -0.41
C GLY A 92 6.45 7.61 -1.31
N LYS A 93 7.08 6.52 -0.87
CA LYS A 93 8.24 5.92 -1.53
C LYS A 93 8.04 4.43 -1.75
N ILE A 94 8.74 3.89 -2.73
CA ILE A 94 8.87 2.46 -3.00
C ILE A 94 10.34 2.09 -3.18
N LEU A 95 10.75 0.99 -2.55
CA LEU A 95 12.07 0.38 -2.66
C LEU A 95 12.06 -0.74 -3.70
N ASP A 96 13.04 -0.73 -4.59
CA ASP A 96 13.44 -1.92 -5.35
C ASP A 96 14.51 -2.68 -4.54
N PRO A 97 14.19 -3.78 -3.88
CA PRO A 97 15.15 -4.45 -3.00
C PRO A 97 16.31 -5.09 -3.76
N LYS A 98 16.14 -5.44 -5.04
CA LYS A 98 17.21 -6.01 -5.87
C LYS A 98 18.27 -4.97 -6.24
N LYS A 99 17.85 -3.72 -6.44
CA LYS A 99 18.74 -2.62 -6.81
C LYS A 99 19.17 -1.78 -5.61
N GLY A 100 18.43 -1.82 -4.51
CA GLY A 100 18.60 -0.92 -3.37
C GLY A 100 18.18 0.51 -3.69
N SER A 101 17.40 0.72 -4.73
CA SER A 101 16.96 2.04 -5.20
C SER A 101 15.59 2.38 -4.68
N VAL A 102 15.39 3.63 -4.29
CA VAL A 102 14.12 4.15 -3.78
C VAL A 102 13.55 5.18 -4.75
N TYR A 103 12.28 5.05 -5.05
CA TYR A 103 11.55 5.90 -5.99
C TYR A 103 10.38 6.59 -5.30
N SER A 104 9.91 7.71 -5.84
CA SER A 104 8.61 8.26 -5.48
C SER A 104 7.52 7.31 -5.93
N CYS A 105 6.46 7.18 -5.14
CA CYS A 105 5.41 6.18 -5.38
C CYS A 105 4.04 6.82 -5.52
N GLU A 106 3.28 6.32 -6.47
CA GLU A 106 1.83 6.53 -6.60
C GLU A 106 1.14 5.18 -6.74
N MET A 107 -0.08 5.08 -6.23
CA MET A 107 -0.91 3.88 -6.39
C MET A 107 -2.36 4.25 -6.67
N TRP A 108 -3.03 3.46 -7.50
CA TRP A 108 -4.47 3.58 -7.76
C TRP A 108 -5.06 2.23 -8.13
N ARG A 109 -6.38 2.15 -8.04
CA ARG A 109 -7.12 0.95 -8.46
C ARG A 109 -7.42 1.01 -9.94
N ASP A 110 -7.27 -0.13 -10.61
CA ASP A 110 -7.75 -0.38 -11.96
C ASP A 110 -8.56 -1.69 -11.94
N GLY A 111 -9.88 -1.56 -11.81
CA GLY A 111 -10.75 -2.69 -11.53
C GLY A 111 -10.38 -3.39 -10.22
N GLU A 112 -10.12 -4.69 -10.27
CA GLU A 112 -9.66 -5.47 -9.11
C GLU A 112 -8.18 -5.31 -8.81
N ASN A 113 -7.40 -4.77 -9.76
CA ASN A 113 -5.96 -4.66 -9.66
C ASN A 113 -5.53 -3.38 -8.92
N LEU A 114 -4.32 -3.41 -8.41
CA LEU A 114 -3.62 -2.27 -7.86
C LEU A 114 -2.48 -1.89 -8.80
N ILE A 115 -2.53 -0.68 -9.33
CA ILE A 115 -1.43 -0.14 -10.11
C ILE A 115 -0.47 0.58 -9.17
N VAL A 116 0.78 0.18 -9.22
CA VAL A 116 1.87 0.75 -8.41
C VAL A 116 2.89 1.39 -9.35
N ARG A 117 3.09 2.69 -9.23
CA ARG A 117 3.99 3.45 -10.07
C ARG A 117 5.17 3.99 -9.28
N GLY A 118 6.36 3.52 -9.62
CA GLY A 118 7.63 4.12 -9.17
C GLY A 118 8.08 5.21 -10.14
N LYS A 119 8.52 6.37 -9.62
CA LYS A 119 8.92 7.51 -10.42
C LYS A 119 10.29 8.05 -10.04
N ILE A 120 11.08 8.40 -11.05
CA ILE A 120 12.27 9.27 -10.94
C ILE A 120 11.98 10.51 -11.78
N ALA A 121 11.92 11.69 -11.16
CA ALA A 121 11.52 12.93 -11.82
C ALA A 121 10.16 12.76 -12.54
N PHE A 122 10.09 12.99 -13.86
CA PHE A 122 8.89 12.80 -14.66
C PHE A 122 8.76 11.40 -15.29
N LEU A 123 9.78 10.55 -15.19
CA LEU A 123 9.75 9.17 -15.69
C LEU A 123 9.12 8.26 -14.65
N GLY A 124 8.16 7.44 -15.08
CA GLY A 124 7.48 6.49 -14.22
C GLY A 124 7.32 5.13 -14.89
N ARG A 125 7.36 4.06 -14.06
CA ARG A 125 7.08 2.69 -14.47
C ARG A 125 5.92 2.16 -13.66
N ASN A 126 4.88 1.68 -14.34
CA ASN A 126 3.73 1.06 -13.74
C ASN A 126 3.98 -0.45 -13.57
N GLN A 127 3.59 -0.96 -12.41
CA GLN A 127 3.44 -2.39 -12.15
C GLN A 127 1.98 -2.67 -11.84
N THR A 128 1.46 -3.78 -12.34
CA THR A 128 0.13 -4.25 -12.00
C THR A 128 0.25 -5.34 -10.95
N TRP A 129 -0.30 -5.09 -9.78
CA TRP A 129 -0.41 -6.06 -8.69
C TRP A 129 -1.82 -6.61 -8.67
N ILE A 130 -1.95 -7.92 -8.55
CA ILE A 130 -3.24 -8.61 -8.54
C ILE A 130 -3.64 -8.99 -7.12
N PRO A 131 -4.94 -9.08 -6.78
CA PRO A 131 -5.36 -9.58 -5.48
C PRO A 131 -4.77 -10.97 -5.21
N TYR A 132 -4.19 -11.18 -4.04
CA TYR A 132 -3.76 -12.51 -3.63
C TYR A 132 -4.98 -13.38 -3.31
N LYS A 133 -5.07 -14.53 -3.94
CA LYS A 133 -6.19 -15.48 -3.80
C LYS A 133 -5.75 -16.85 -3.23
N GLY A 134 -4.49 -16.97 -2.81
CA GLY A 134 -3.98 -18.20 -2.18
C GLY A 134 -4.38 -18.31 -0.71
N ASP A 135 -4.16 -19.46 -0.15
CA ASP A 135 -4.41 -19.79 1.26
C ASP A 135 -3.11 -20.03 2.07
N GLU A 136 -1.96 -19.95 1.41
CA GLU A 136 -0.65 -20.16 2.04
C GLU A 136 -0.24 -19.02 2.98
N VAL A 137 -0.80 -17.82 2.77
CA VAL A 137 -0.42 -16.61 3.49
C VAL A 137 -1.66 -15.87 3.97
N SER A 138 -1.67 -15.53 5.25
CA SER A 138 -2.72 -14.70 5.86
C SER A 138 -2.21 -13.29 6.14
N ALA A 139 -3.12 -12.33 6.14
CA ALA A 139 -2.80 -10.98 6.57
C ALA A 139 -2.28 -10.98 8.00
N GLN A 140 -1.20 -10.24 8.23
CA GLN A 140 -0.64 -10.04 9.56
C GLN A 140 -1.39 -8.91 10.26
N GLU A 141 -1.70 -9.10 11.53
CA GLU A 141 -2.35 -8.09 12.35
C GLU A 141 -1.34 -7.15 13.02
N SER A 142 -1.78 -5.96 13.36
CA SER A 142 -1.02 -4.99 14.20
C SER A 142 0.39 -4.68 13.68
N LEU A 143 0.54 -4.51 12.37
CA LEU A 143 1.82 -4.15 11.77
C LEU A 143 2.27 -2.76 12.19
N THR A 144 3.51 -2.67 12.67
CA THR A 144 4.21 -1.40 12.91
C THR A 144 5.22 -1.17 11.78
N PRO A 145 5.26 0.03 11.18
CA PRO A 145 6.20 0.33 10.12
C PRO A 145 7.67 0.18 10.56
N SER A 146 8.45 -0.44 9.68
CA SER A 146 9.90 -0.57 9.81
C SER A 146 10.53 -0.17 8.47
N ILE A 147 10.79 1.13 8.31
CA ILE A 147 11.35 1.68 7.09
C ILE A 147 12.82 1.28 7.00
N PRO A 148 13.25 0.69 5.88
CA PRO A 148 14.64 0.27 5.71
C PRO A 148 15.62 1.45 5.75
N GLU A 149 16.74 1.27 6.41
CA GLU A 149 17.86 2.21 6.35
C GLU A 149 18.55 2.14 4.98
N LYS A 150 19.00 3.31 4.50
CA LYS A 150 19.75 3.41 3.24
C LYS A 150 21.25 3.44 3.49
#